data_58fd3fb07869ce6d6cea4ec9d1e9f4d1
#
_entry.id   58fd3fb07869ce6d6cea4ec9d1e9f4d1
#
_cell.length_a   1.000
_cell.length_b   1.000
_cell.length_c   1.000
_cell.angle_alpha   90.00
_cell.angle_beta   90.00
_cell.angle_gamma   90.00
#
_symmetry.space_group_name_H-M   'P 1'
#
loop_
_entity.id
_entity.type
_entity.pdbx_description
1 polymer ?
#
loop_
_entity_poly.entity_id
_entity_poly.type
_entity_poly.pdbx_seq_one_letter_code
_entity_poly.pdbx_strand_id
1 'polypeptide(L)'
;MADIESSTLVNRNGLVLMKTNFNQVGSWRAVGKVAAFIGLFISSTVCLTSPVLPVVEPMVVTLRAGVTGAEIQRALDALPETGGEIVLPPGKIAVRQPIVLRRDHQTLRGSGAATVLSLADDANCPVIIMGEPVNHPPRTVRHLRVSDLFIDGNRQHQQRELWQLQGEGSQIRNNGITVQGVSDSTVEQVTAARCRSGGLVTTLGVRRLTVRGLDAFDNEFDGLACYLTTDSVFTELFLHDNPGAGISLDLAFNHNVISHAVLAANGLGIFMRFSRENQFQDIAIRNSRRYGVFMAHVDQQTARGLEAAPQTECVQNFFTNLTASNCGGAAFRVNNTTCVNNIVIGAQFTDNVKGGLSLAQPDLVILQ
;
A
#
# COMPACT_ATOMS: atom_id res chain seq x y z
N MET A 1 -40.39 27.43 32.83
CA MET A 1 -39.23 28.10 32.22
C MET A 1 -38.15 27.04 32.16
N ALA A 2 -37.95 26.47 31.01
CA ALA A 2 -36.85 25.55 30.72
C ALA A 2 -36.31 25.93 29.34
N ASP A 3 -35.07 26.32 29.33
CA ASP A 3 -34.39 26.81 28.16
C ASP A 3 -34.16 25.67 27.16
N ILE A 4 -34.41 25.95 25.89
CA ILE A 4 -34.15 25.06 24.76
C ILE A 4 -32.90 25.58 24.08
N GLU A 5 -31.78 24.89 24.28
CA GLU A 5 -30.61 25.08 23.45
C GLU A 5 -30.74 24.27 22.15
N SER A 6 -30.77 24.98 21.04
CA SER A 6 -30.69 24.38 19.70
C SER A 6 -29.25 24.51 19.21
N SER A 7 -28.54 23.39 19.10
CA SER A 7 -27.25 23.36 18.42
C SER A 7 -27.43 23.05 16.93
N THR A 8 -27.07 24.00 16.09
CA THR A 8 -27.07 23.88 14.64
C THR A 8 -25.68 23.43 14.19
N LEU A 9 -25.56 22.21 13.66
CA LEU A 9 -24.35 21.75 12.98
C LEU A 9 -24.49 22.04 11.48
N VAL A 10 -23.66 22.93 10.98
CA VAL A 10 -23.57 23.25 9.55
C VAL A 10 -22.45 22.40 8.93
N ASN A 11 -22.80 21.56 7.98
CA ASN A 11 -21.85 20.81 7.17
C ASN A 11 -21.43 21.65 5.96
N ARG A 12 -20.18 21.56 5.54
CA ARG A 12 -19.53 22.38 4.50
C ARG A 12 -20.15 22.29 3.09
N ASN A 13 -21.22 21.57 2.89
CA ASN A 13 -21.89 21.42 1.59
C ASN A 13 -23.34 21.96 1.54
N GLY A 14 -23.74 22.75 2.51
CA GLY A 14 -24.97 23.57 2.39
C GLY A 14 -26.30 22.81 2.35
N LEU A 15 -26.37 21.55 2.82
CA LEU A 15 -27.63 20.82 2.87
C LEU A 15 -28.20 20.84 4.29
N VAL A 16 -29.37 21.43 4.44
CA VAL A 16 -30.12 21.48 5.71
C VAL A 16 -31.05 20.26 5.78
N LEU A 17 -30.80 19.33 6.70
CA LEU A 17 -31.72 18.25 7.01
C LEU A 17 -32.42 18.54 8.30
N MET A 18 -33.76 18.80 8.22
CA MET A 18 -34.64 18.85 9.40
C MET A 18 -35.03 17.45 9.81
N LYS A 19 -34.67 17.05 11.03
CA LYS A 19 -35.23 15.88 11.71
C LYS A 19 -36.44 16.32 12.52
N THR A 20 -37.64 15.89 12.12
CA THR A 20 -38.82 15.95 12.96
C THR A 20 -39.06 14.61 13.65
N ASN A 21 -38.97 14.61 14.97
CA ASN A 21 -39.42 13.49 15.79
C ASN A 21 -40.90 13.67 16.10
N PHE A 22 -41.72 12.71 15.66
CA PHE A 22 -43.09 12.56 16.17
C PHE A 22 -43.14 11.36 17.10
N ASN A 23 -43.30 11.62 18.38
CA ASN A 23 -43.83 10.70 19.35
C ASN A 23 -44.95 11.46 20.08
N GLN A 24 -46.20 11.12 19.80
CA GLN A 24 -47.26 11.17 20.83
C GLN A 24 -48.41 10.23 20.49
N VAL A 25 -48.64 9.36 21.42
CA VAL A 25 -49.83 8.49 21.53
C VAL A 25 -50.99 9.33 22.04
N GLY A 26 -52.12 9.27 21.37
CA GLY A 26 -53.39 9.87 21.81
C GLY A 26 -54.57 9.16 21.18
N SER A 27 -55.26 8.39 21.98
CA SER A 27 -56.50 7.68 21.64
C SER A 27 -57.68 8.64 21.50
N TRP A 28 -58.40 8.60 20.38
CA TRP A 28 -59.81 9.08 20.31
C TRP A 28 -60.67 8.11 19.53
N ARG A 29 -61.72 7.62 20.20
CA ARG A 29 -62.86 6.95 19.57
C ARG A 29 -63.77 8.01 19.00
N ALA A 30 -64.24 7.88 17.77
CA ALA A 30 -65.54 8.40 17.32
C ALA A 30 -66.03 7.63 16.12
N VAL A 31 -67.26 7.32 16.23
CA VAL A 31 -68.21 6.59 15.37
C VAL A 31 -68.63 7.48 14.19
N GLY A 32 -68.81 6.88 12.98
CA GLY A 32 -69.79 7.46 12.09
C GLY A 32 -69.49 7.42 10.57
N LYS A 33 -70.28 6.55 9.94
CA LYS A 33 -70.85 6.58 8.57
C LYS A 33 -69.93 6.31 7.35
N VAL A 34 -70.17 5.15 6.77
CA VAL A 34 -69.81 4.63 5.47
C VAL A 34 -70.34 5.52 4.35
N ALA A 35 -69.54 5.96 3.46
CA ALA A 35 -69.88 6.32 2.09
C ALA A 35 -68.89 5.66 1.16
N ALA A 36 -69.30 4.66 0.42
CA ALA A 36 -68.56 3.95 -0.56
C ALA A 36 -68.42 4.83 -1.81
N PHE A 37 -67.16 5.30 -2.07
CA PHE A 37 -66.80 5.82 -3.38
C PHE A 37 -65.87 4.78 -4.04
N ILE A 38 -66.42 4.11 -5.08
CA ILE A 38 -65.65 3.24 -5.95
C ILE A 38 -64.86 4.16 -6.90
N GLY A 39 -63.64 4.50 -6.52
CA GLY A 39 -62.69 5.17 -7.40
C GLY A 39 -61.87 4.12 -8.15
N LEU A 40 -62.07 4.04 -9.46
CA LEU A 40 -61.29 3.21 -10.37
C LEU A 40 -59.89 3.84 -10.47
N PHE A 41 -58.93 3.37 -9.68
CA PHE A 41 -57.53 3.72 -9.87
C PHE A 41 -56.92 2.86 -11.00
N ILE A 42 -56.81 3.43 -12.19
CA ILE A 42 -55.97 2.87 -13.26
C ILE A 42 -54.54 3.17 -12.83
N SER A 43 -53.89 2.19 -12.21
CA SER A 43 -52.45 2.22 -11.89
C SER A 43 -51.66 1.99 -13.20
N SER A 44 -51.29 3.07 -13.88
CA SER A 44 -50.33 2.99 -14.94
C SER A 44 -48.94 2.78 -14.32
N THR A 45 -48.52 1.52 -14.25
CA THR A 45 -47.12 1.17 -13.87
C THR A 45 -46.23 1.65 -14.99
N VAL A 46 -45.65 2.85 -14.85
CA VAL A 46 -44.55 3.29 -15.70
C VAL A 46 -43.32 2.48 -15.29
N CYS A 47 -43.04 1.44 -16.05
CA CYS A 47 -41.80 0.69 -15.93
C CYS A 47 -40.66 1.60 -16.40
N LEU A 48 -40.05 2.32 -15.47
CA LEU A 48 -38.81 3.04 -15.73
C LEU A 48 -37.70 1.98 -15.96
N THR A 49 -37.55 1.56 -17.19
CA THR A 49 -36.35 0.82 -17.56
C THR A 49 -35.16 1.80 -17.44
N SER A 50 -34.41 1.69 -16.36
CA SER A 50 -33.11 2.38 -16.28
C SER A 50 -32.29 1.98 -17.51
N PRO A 51 -31.73 2.93 -18.26
CA PRO A 51 -30.87 2.58 -19.36
C PRO A 51 -29.70 1.75 -18.80
N VAL A 52 -29.60 0.49 -19.23
CA VAL A 52 -28.42 -0.32 -18.98
C VAL A 52 -27.30 0.34 -19.77
N LEU A 53 -26.40 1.03 -19.04
CA LEU A 53 -25.20 1.58 -19.67
C LEU A 53 -24.45 0.41 -20.33
N PRO A 54 -24.01 0.54 -21.57
CA PRO A 54 -23.25 -0.52 -22.21
C PRO A 54 -22.01 -0.81 -21.36
N VAL A 55 -21.85 -2.07 -20.96
CA VAL A 55 -20.61 -2.54 -20.32
C VAL A 55 -19.54 -2.45 -21.39
N VAL A 56 -18.67 -1.45 -21.29
CA VAL A 56 -17.49 -1.36 -22.16
C VAL A 56 -16.50 -2.40 -21.64
N GLU A 57 -16.32 -3.47 -22.39
CA GLU A 57 -15.29 -4.46 -22.06
C GLU A 57 -13.91 -3.78 -22.13
N PRO A 58 -13.04 -4.00 -21.13
CA PRO A 58 -11.70 -3.41 -21.14
C PRO A 58 -10.90 -3.96 -22.35
N MET A 59 -10.19 -3.07 -23.05
CA MET A 59 -9.32 -3.47 -24.15
C MET A 59 -8.20 -4.38 -23.60
N VAL A 60 -8.03 -5.56 -24.18
CA VAL A 60 -6.94 -6.50 -23.86
C VAL A 60 -6.01 -6.64 -25.06
N VAL A 61 -4.73 -6.35 -24.86
CA VAL A 61 -3.67 -6.48 -25.87
C VAL A 61 -2.67 -7.53 -25.41
N THR A 62 -2.60 -8.66 -26.12
CA THR A 62 -1.62 -9.71 -25.84
C THR A 62 -0.39 -9.52 -26.72
N LEU A 63 0.77 -9.34 -26.08
CA LEU A 63 2.04 -9.18 -26.76
C LEU A 63 2.66 -10.54 -27.09
N ARG A 64 3.47 -10.59 -28.14
CA ARG A 64 4.11 -11.84 -28.61
C ARG A 64 5.49 -12.02 -28.01
N ALA A 65 5.99 -13.24 -28.03
CA ALA A 65 7.35 -13.55 -27.61
C ALA A 65 8.40 -12.70 -28.39
N GLY A 66 9.46 -12.30 -27.69
CA GLY A 66 10.49 -11.41 -28.22
C GLY A 66 10.20 -9.93 -28.07
N VAL A 67 9.07 -9.55 -27.42
CA VAL A 67 8.75 -8.15 -27.08
C VAL A 67 9.84 -7.53 -26.21
N THR A 68 10.10 -6.24 -26.39
CA THR A 68 11.01 -5.43 -25.58
C THR A 68 10.26 -4.52 -24.62
N GLY A 69 10.95 -4.00 -23.58
CA GLY A 69 10.36 -3.02 -22.65
C GLY A 69 9.80 -1.77 -23.36
N ALA A 70 10.48 -1.31 -24.43
CA ALA A 70 10.01 -0.17 -25.22
C ALA A 70 8.70 -0.48 -25.99
N GLU A 71 8.50 -1.72 -26.42
CA GLU A 71 7.25 -2.13 -27.06
C GLU A 71 6.12 -2.29 -26.06
N ILE A 72 6.42 -2.77 -24.86
CA ILE A 72 5.45 -2.78 -23.75
C ILE A 72 5.00 -1.35 -23.45
N GLN A 73 5.92 -0.40 -23.34
CA GLN A 73 5.58 1.01 -23.08
C GLN A 73 4.70 1.59 -24.19
N ARG A 74 5.05 1.34 -25.46
CA ARG A 74 4.22 1.79 -26.58
C ARG A 74 2.81 1.20 -26.56
N ALA A 75 2.68 -0.07 -26.18
CA ALA A 75 1.38 -0.71 -26.03
C ALA A 75 0.55 -0.08 -24.88
N LEU A 76 1.18 0.18 -23.73
CA LEU A 76 0.54 0.91 -22.61
C LEU A 76 0.11 2.32 -23.03
N ASP A 77 0.95 3.04 -23.76
CA ASP A 77 0.64 4.39 -24.23
C ASP A 77 -0.46 4.42 -25.31
N ALA A 78 -0.64 3.32 -26.05
CA ALA A 78 -1.69 3.18 -27.07
C ALA A 78 -3.06 2.75 -26.51
N LEU A 79 -3.15 2.34 -25.25
CA LEU A 79 -4.44 2.02 -24.63
C LEU A 79 -5.38 3.24 -24.67
N PRO A 80 -6.70 3.03 -24.76
CA PRO A 80 -7.67 4.13 -24.71
C PRO A 80 -7.64 4.84 -23.34
N GLU A 81 -8.25 6.01 -23.23
CA GLU A 81 -8.36 6.75 -21.96
C GLU A 81 -9.17 5.98 -20.92
N THR A 82 -10.05 5.10 -21.33
CA THR A 82 -10.79 4.19 -20.46
C THR A 82 -9.93 3.10 -19.84
N GLY A 83 -8.64 3.03 -20.20
CA GLY A 83 -7.71 2.01 -19.72
C GLY A 83 -7.70 0.74 -20.56
N GLY A 84 -7.16 -0.32 -20.00
CA GLY A 84 -7.06 -1.63 -20.62
C GLY A 84 -5.92 -2.47 -20.04
N GLU A 85 -5.76 -3.67 -20.56
CA GLU A 85 -4.79 -4.65 -20.10
C GLU A 85 -3.75 -4.97 -21.18
N ILE A 86 -2.48 -4.94 -20.78
CA ILE A 86 -1.37 -5.49 -21.58
C ILE A 86 -0.97 -6.83 -20.98
N VAL A 87 -1.08 -7.89 -21.77
CA VAL A 87 -0.69 -9.25 -21.39
C VAL A 87 0.68 -9.58 -21.98
N LEU A 88 1.63 -9.91 -21.10
CA LEU A 88 2.99 -10.23 -21.48
C LEU A 88 3.15 -11.74 -21.74
N PRO A 89 3.93 -12.14 -22.75
CA PRO A 89 4.26 -13.53 -22.99
C PRO A 89 5.21 -14.06 -21.92
N PRO A 90 5.30 -15.39 -21.76
CA PRO A 90 6.41 -16.00 -21.03
C PRO A 90 7.74 -15.72 -21.75
N GLY A 91 8.83 -15.67 -20.97
CA GLY A 91 10.18 -15.45 -21.45
C GLY A 91 10.86 -14.26 -20.77
N LYS A 92 12.15 -14.10 -21.05
CA LYS A 92 12.97 -12.98 -20.53
C LYS A 92 12.83 -11.77 -21.45
N ILE A 93 12.37 -10.65 -20.90
CA ILE A 93 12.12 -9.39 -21.59
C ILE A 93 13.11 -8.36 -21.04
N ALA A 94 13.95 -7.80 -21.93
CA ALA A 94 14.94 -6.78 -21.54
C ALA A 94 14.28 -5.43 -21.38
N VAL A 95 14.52 -4.79 -20.22
CA VAL A 95 14.03 -3.46 -19.85
C VAL A 95 15.23 -2.49 -19.78
N ARG A 96 15.25 -1.47 -20.63
CA ARG A 96 16.33 -0.45 -20.66
C ARG A 96 15.87 0.89 -20.07
N GLN A 97 14.59 1.12 -20.00
CA GLN A 97 13.95 2.27 -19.41
C GLN A 97 12.72 1.79 -18.61
N PRO A 98 12.28 2.51 -17.60
CA PRO A 98 11.13 2.09 -16.81
C PRO A 98 9.90 1.84 -17.66
N ILE A 99 9.18 0.77 -17.36
CA ILE A 99 7.82 0.57 -17.86
C ILE A 99 6.90 1.36 -16.95
N VAL A 100 6.17 2.35 -17.49
CA VAL A 100 5.40 3.32 -16.71
C VAL A 100 3.91 3.18 -16.96
N LEU A 101 3.17 2.85 -15.91
CA LEU A 101 1.71 2.91 -15.89
C LEU A 101 1.32 4.28 -15.32
N ARG A 102 0.92 5.23 -16.18
CA ARG A 102 0.70 6.65 -15.80
C ARG A 102 -0.70 7.18 -16.11
N ARG A 103 -1.60 6.32 -16.57
CA ARG A 103 -2.99 6.66 -16.82
C ARG A 103 -3.90 5.72 -16.06
N ASP A 104 -5.06 6.22 -15.67
CA ASP A 104 -6.04 5.46 -14.93
C ASP A 104 -6.44 4.17 -15.66
N HIS A 105 -6.76 3.13 -14.89
CA HIS A 105 -7.25 1.83 -15.40
C HIS A 105 -6.26 1.06 -16.29
N GLN A 106 -4.96 1.29 -16.18
CA GLN A 106 -3.95 0.49 -16.87
C GLN A 106 -3.58 -0.76 -16.07
N THR A 107 -3.57 -1.91 -16.76
CA THR A 107 -3.12 -3.20 -16.20
C THR A 107 -1.94 -3.73 -17.01
N LEU A 108 -0.90 -4.20 -16.30
CA LEU A 108 0.21 -4.96 -16.86
C LEU A 108 0.23 -6.34 -16.21
N ARG A 109 0.02 -7.38 -16.98
CA ARG A 109 -0.02 -8.76 -16.47
C ARG A 109 0.93 -9.67 -17.23
N GLY A 110 1.68 -10.47 -16.47
CA GLY A 110 2.53 -11.54 -16.99
C GLY A 110 1.83 -12.89 -17.04
N SER A 111 2.65 -13.94 -17.16
CA SER A 111 2.26 -15.36 -17.11
C SER A 111 2.93 -16.05 -15.91
N GLY A 112 2.84 -15.44 -14.73
CA GLY A 112 3.52 -15.88 -13.53
C GLY A 112 5.04 -15.70 -13.62
N ALA A 113 5.79 -16.53 -12.91
CA ALA A 113 7.25 -16.54 -12.90
C ALA A 113 7.89 -16.83 -14.28
N ALA A 114 7.11 -17.27 -15.25
CA ALA A 114 7.58 -17.49 -16.61
C ALA A 114 7.79 -16.17 -17.38
N THR A 115 7.14 -15.08 -17.00
CA THR A 115 7.39 -13.73 -17.56
C THR A 115 8.44 -13.04 -16.69
N VAL A 116 9.62 -12.81 -17.23
CA VAL A 116 10.74 -12.18 -16.52
C VAL A 116 11.05 -10.82 -17.14
N LEU A 117 10.76 -9.74 -16.42
CA LEU A 117 11.24 -8.39 -16.77
C LEU A 117 12.64 -8.22 -16.19
N SER A 118 13.66 -8.20 -17.04
CA SER A 118 15.05 -8.10 -16.62
C SER A 118 15.63 -6.75 -17.00
N LEU A 119 16.12 -6.02 -16.00
CA LEU A 119 16.79 -4.74 -16.22
C LEU A 119 18.08 -4.96 -17.03
N ALA A 120 18.27 -4.20 -18.08
CA ALA A 120 19.47 -4.26 -18.90
C ALA A 120 20.68 -3.70 -18.14
N ASP A 121 21.87 -4.09 -18.53
CA ASP A 121 23.11 -3.54 -17.98
C ASP A 121 23.11 -2.02 -18.13
N ASP A 122 23.59 -1.33 -17.08
CA ASP A 122 23.73 0.13 -16.98
C ASP A 122 22.43 0.94 -17.18
N ALA A 123 21.26 0.31 -17.12
CA ALA A 123 19.99 1.02 -17.24
C ALA A 123 19.76 1.99 -16.06
N ASN A 124 20.22 1.63 -14.84
CA ASN A 124 20.21 2.47 -13.64
C ASN A 124 18.86 3.14 -13.35
N CYS A 125 17.78 2.40 -13.47
CA CYS A 125 16.41 2.88 -13.28
C CYS A 125 15.53 1.80 -12.61
N PRO A 126 14.33 2.14 -12.12
CA PRO A 126 13.36 1.12 -11.72
C PRO A 126 12.87 0.31 -12.92
N VAL A 127 12.44 -0.93 -12.68
CA VAL A 127 11.91 -1.76 -13.78
C VAL A 127 10.50 -1.32 -14.13
N ILE A 128 9.64 -1.08 -13.12
CA ILE A 128 8.28 -0.60 -13.29
C ILE A 128 8.05 0.65 -12.42
N ILE A 129 7.31 1.62 -12.95
CA ILE A 129 6.75 2.74 -12.19
C ILE A 129 5.22 2.71 -12.34
N MET A 130 4.51 2.67 -11.22
CA MET A 130 3.07 2.93 -11.14
C MET A 130 2.88 4.37 -10.67
N GLY A 131 2.28 5.20 -11.52
CA GLY A 131 2.12 6.65 -11.32
C GLY A 131 3.02 7.49 -12.23
N GLU A 132 3.01 8.79 -12.04
CA GLU A 132 3.83 9.71 -12.83
C GLU A 132 5.31 9.61 -12.43
N PRO A 133 6.24 9.49 -13.39
CA PRO A 133 7.67 9.25 -13.12
C PRO A 133 8.42 10.54 -12.74
N VAL A 134 7.88 11.32 -11.81
CA VAL A 134 8.43 12.60 -11.36
C VAL A 134 8.41 12.71 -9.83
N ASN A 135 9.31 13.49 -9.24
CA ASN A 135 9.43 13.65 -7.79
C ASN A 135 8.21 14.34 -7.14
N HIS A 136 7.45 15.12 -7.90
CA HIS A 136 6.23 15.79 -7.46
C HIS A 136 5.11 15.47 -8.45
N PRO A 137 4.43 14.31 -8.31
CA PRO A 137 3.35 13.94 -9.21
C PRO A 137 2.24 15.01 -9.25
N PRO A 138 1.87 15.54 -10.41
CA PRO A 138 0.88 16.61 -10.51
C PRO A 138 -0.55 16.12 -10.25
N ARG A 139 -0.76 14.81 -10.29
CA ARG A 139 -2.06 14.17 -10.05
C ARG A 139 -1.91 12.79 -9.43
N THR A 140 -2.97 12.29 -8.86
CA THR A 140 -3.09 10.90 -8.41
C THR A 140 -3.63 10.05 -9.56
N VAL A 141 -2.90 8.99 -9.92
CA VAL A 141 -3.34 7.98 -10.89
C VAL A 141 -4.08 6.87 -10.16
N ARG A 142 -5.12 6.29 -10.79
CA ARG A 142 -6.02 5.35 -10.10
C ARG A 142 -6.21 4.05 -10.88
N HIS A 143 -6.57 3.01 -10.13
CA HIS A 143 -6.97 1.71 -10.68
C HIS A 143 -5.88 1.08 -11.56
N LEU A 144 -4.62 1.23 -11.15
CA LEU A 144 -3.51 0.56 -11.79
C LEU A 144 -3.37 -0.86 -11.25
N ARG A 145 -2.96 -1.77 -12.10
CA ARG A 145 -2.64 -3.14 -11.68
C ARG A 145 -1.36 -3.65 -12.34
N VAL A 146 -0.51 -4.29 -11.53
CA VAL A 146 0.64 -5.07 -11.99
C VAL A 146 0.54 -6.45 -11.38
N SER A 147 0.56 -7.50 -12.19
CA SER A 147 0.42 -8.86 -11.66
C SER A 147 1.17 -9.94 -12.45
N ASP A 148 1.37 -11.08 -11.78
CA ASP A 148 1.78 -12.36 -12.36
C ASP A 148 3.09 -12.27 -13.16
N LEU A 149 4.16 -11.73 -12.56
CA LEU A 149 5.45 -11.60 -13.23
C LEU A 149 6.63 -11.64 -12.25
N PHE A 150 7.81 -11.93 -12.80
CA PHE A 150 9.09 -11.86 -12.12
C PHE A 150 9.88 -10.64 -12.59
N ILE A 151 10.41 -9.88 -11.64
CA ILE A 151 11.30 -8.75 -11.89
C ILE A 151 12.72 -9.11 -11.47
N ASP A 152 13.66 -9.03 -12.40
CA ASP A 152 15.08 -9.14 -12.17
C ASP A 152 15.74 -7.77 -12.30
N GLY A 153 16.11 -7.17 -11.19
CA GLY A 153 16.75 -5.85 -11.16
C GLY A 153 18.21 -5.85 -11.61
N ASN A 154 18.81 -7.03 -11.88
CA ASN A 154 20.19 -7.16 -12.42
C ASN A 154 21.23 -6.27 -11.70
N ARG A 155 21.15 -6.21 -10.35
CA ARG A 155 21.88 -5.25 -9.51
C ARG A 155 23.39 -5.22 -9.73
N GLN A 156 23.98 -6.37 -10.08
CA GLN A 156 25.43 -6.49 -10.27
C GLN A 156 25.94 -5.70 -11.49
N HIS A 157 25.05 -5.40 -12.44
CA HIS A 157 25.35 -4.64 -13.65
C HIS A 157 24.69 -3.26 -13.66
N GLN A 158 24.34 -2.74 -12.47
CA GLN A 158 23.85 -1.37 -12.30
C GLN A 158 24.91 -0.56 -11.56
N GLN A 159 25.41 0.51 -12.14
CA GLN A 159 26.58 1.24 -11.60
C GLN A 159 26.21 2.25 -10.52
N ARG A 160 24.97 2.76 -10.51
CA ARG A 160 24.56 3.85 -9.62
C ARG A 160 23.07 3.82 -9.29
N GLU A 161 22.70 4.47 -8.20
CA GLU A 161 21.33 4.75 -7.84
C GLU A 161 20.81 6.01 -8.56
N LEU A 162 19.63 5.95 -9.15
CA LEU A 162 19.06 7.08 -9.88
C LEU A 162 18.82 8.30 -8.96
N TRP A 163 18.39 8.07 -7.72
CA TRP A 163 18.14 9.13 -6.75
C TRP A 163 19.37 9.99 -6.43
N GLN A 164 20.57 9.43 -6.49
CA GLN A 164 21.82 10.16 -6.26
C GLN A 164 22.05 11.25 -7.32
N LEU A 165 21.42 11.13 -8.48
CA LEU A 165 21.50 12.10 -9.57
C LEU A 165 20.44 13.19 -9.49
N GLN A 166 19.32 12.90 -8.83
CA GLN A 166 18.17 13.78 -8.74
C GLN A 166 18.11 14.56 -7.43
N GLY A 167 19.09 14.34 -6.55
CA GLY A 167 19.15 14.96 -5.23
C GLY A 167 18.36 14.22 -4.16
N GLU A 168 18.42 14.75 -2.95
CA GLU A 168 17.75 14.19 -1.78
C GLU A 168 16.21 14.23 -1.96
N GLY A 169 15.51 13.23 -1.41
CA GLY A 169 14.06 13.15 -1.44
C GLY A 169 13.46 12.38 -2.62
N SER A 170 14.24 12.11 -3.67
CA SER A 170 13.77 11.24 -4.75
C SER A 170 13.67 9.80 -4.26
N GLN A 171 12.52 9.18 -4.46
CA GLN A 171 12.29 7.74 -4.23
C GLN A 171 12.28 6.94 -5.55
N ILE A 172 12.51 7.61 -6.67
CA ILE A 172 12.74 6.94 -7.96
C ILE A 172 14.17 6.43 -7.98
N ARG A 173 14.33 5.21 -7.52
CA ARG A 173 15.61 4.49 -7.42
C ARG A 173 15.57 3.27 -8.33
N ASN A 174 16.64 2.50 -8.33
CA ASN A 174 16.70 1.23 -9.07
C ASN A 174 15.88 0.14 -8.35
N ASN A 175 14.60 0.42 -8.10
CA ASN A 175 13.65 -0.50 -7.49
C ASN A 175 13.12 -1.53 -8.51
N GLY A 176 12.60 -2.63 -8.03
CA GLY A 176 11.80 -3.51 -8.87
C GLY A 176 10.53 -2.80 -9.31
N ILE A 177 9.71 -2.36 -8.36
CA ILE A 177 8.52 -1.54 -8.61
C ILE A 177 8.61 -0.27 -7.74
N THR A 178 8.42 0.87 -8.36
CA THR A 178 8.14 2.14 -7.65
C THR A 178 6.65 2.47 -7.81
N VAL A 179 5.95 2.69 -6.71
CA VAL A 179 4.53 3.09 -6.68
C VAL A 179 4.45 4.48 -6.08
N GLN A 180 3.99 5.47 -6.82
CA GLN A 180 3.98 6.85 -6.36
C GLN A 180 2.79 7.65 -6.87
N GLY A 181 2.18 8.45 -5.99
CA GLY A 181 1.04 9.28 -6.37
C GLY A 181 -0.12 8.48 -6.94
N VAL A 182 -0.42 7.30 -6.37
CA VAL A 182 -1.52 6.45 -6.85
C VAL A 182 -2.55 6.15 -5.76
N SER A 183 -3.76 5.83 -6.19
CA SER A 183 -4.78 5.29 -5.30
C SER A 183 -5.57 4.14 -5.93
N ASP A 184 -6.25 3.35 -5.10
CA ASP A 184 -7.16 2.29 -5.54
C ASP A 184 -6.52 1.32 -6.54
N SER A 185 -5.28 0.91 -6.26
CA SER A 185 -4.41 0.17 -7.18
C SER A 185 -3.94 -1.15 -6.57
N THR A 186 -3.42 -2.04 -7.40
CA THR A 186 -3.05 -3.40 -6.96
C THR A 186 -1.71 -3.84 -7.52
N VAL A 187 -0.90 -4.48 -6.68
CA VAL A 187 0.26 -5.30 -7.06
C VAL A 187 0.02 -6.71 -6.55
N GLU A 188 0.04 -7.70 -7.42
CA GLU A 188 -0.40 -9.05 -7.06
C GLU A 188 0.45 -10.14 -7.71
N GLN A 189 0.85 -11.16 -6.91
CA GLN A 189 1.63 -12.30 -7.39
C GLN A 189 2.89 -11.88 -8.19
N VAL A 190 3.70 -11.00 -7.58
CA VAL A 190 4.93 -10.48 -8.17
C VAL A 190 6.13 -10.96 -7.36
N THR A 191 7.14 -11.42 -8.08
CA THR A 191 8.48 -11.61 -7.52
C THR A 191 9.38 -10.44 -7.92
N ALA A 192 10.09 -9.83 -6.97
CA ALA A 192 11.05 -8.74 -7.23
C ALA A 192 12.41 -9.06 -6.60
N ALA A 193 13.38 -9.40 -7.42
CA ALA A 193 14.67 -9.86 -6.95
C ALA A 193 15.85 -9.12 -7.58
N ARG A 194 16.97 -9.10 -6.87
CA ARG A 194 18.24 -8.56 -7.33
C ARG A 194 18.14 -7.11 -7.79
N CYS A 195 17.28 -6.32 -7.15
CA CYS A 195 17.22 -4.89 -7.40
C CYS A 195 18.35 -4.16 -6.67
N ARG A 196 18.92 -3.13 -7.30
CA ARG A 196 19.97 -2.32 -6.67
C ARG A 196 19.44 -1.38 -5.58
N SER A 197 18.15 -1.30 -5.41
CA SER A 197 17.48 -0.64 -4.30
C SER A 197 16.47 -1.58 -3.64
N GLY A 198 15.22 -1.22 -3.49
CA GLY A 198 14.18 -2.06 -2.92
C GLY A 198 13.44 -2.94 -3.94
N GLY A 199 12.82 -4.02 -3.49
CA GLY A 199 11.98 -4.85 -4.33
C GLY A 199 10.73 -4.10 -4.78
N LEU A 200 9.90 -3.67 -3.83
CA LEU A 200 8.75 -2.77 -4.05
C LEU A 200 8.88 -1.56 -3.12
N VAL A 201 8.74 -0.37 -3.69
CA VAL A 201 8.81 0.88 -2.93
C VAL A 201 7.60 1.74 -3.20
N THR A 202 6.87 2.14 -2.15
CA THR A 202 5.75 3.08 -2.24
C THR A 202 6.14 4.45 -1.72
N THR A 203 5.65 5.54 -2.33
CA THR A 203 5.97 6.90 -1.90
C THR A 203 4.98 7.94 -2.46
N LEU A 204 5.10 9.18 -2.01
CA LEU A 204 4.44 10.37 -2.57
C LEU A 204 2.91 10.27 -2.63
N GLY A 205 2.29 9.87 -1.52
CA GLY A 205 0.84 9.94 -1.39
C GLY A 205 0.09 8.73 -1.96
N VAL A 206 0.64 7.53 -1.77
CA VAL A 206 -0.05 6.27 -2.09
C VAL A 206 -1.18 6.02 -1.10
N ARG A 207 -2.37 5.68 -1.62
CA ARG A 207 -3.55 5.39 -0.80
C ARG A 207 -4.36 4.23 -1.37
N ARG A 208 -4.93 3.41 -0.47
CA ARG A 208 -5.75 2.26 -0.84
C ARG A 208 -5.09 1.37 -1.91
N LEU A 209 -3.79 1.13 -1.70
CA LEU A 209 -3.03 0.14 -2.45
C LEU A 209 -3.24 -1.24 -1.83
N THR A 210 -3.46 -2.24 -2.64
CA THR A 210 -3.40 -3.64 -2.23
C THR A 210 -2.14 -4.28 -2.81
N VAL A 211 -1.28 -4.82 -1.94
CA VAL A 211 -0.14 -5.66 -2.34
C VAL A 211 -0.40 -7.05 -1.81
N ARG A 212 -0.49 -8.05 -2.69
CA ARG A 212 -0.74 -9.44 -2.32
C ARG A 212 0.20 -10.40 -3.02
N GLY A 213 0.76 -11.35 -2.27
CA GLY A 213 1.64 -12.38 -2.84
C GLY A 213 2.94 -11.79 -3.41
N LEU A 214 3.53 -10.82 -2.69
CA LEU A 214 4.84 -10.28 -3.04
C LEU A 214 5.93 -11.19 -2.47
N ASP A 215 6.79 -11.69 -3.36
CA ASP A 215 8.05 -12.33 -3.03
C ASP A 215 9.20 -11.39 -3.38
N ALA A 216 9.95 -10.88 -2.38
CA ALA A 216 11.03 -9.93 -2.64
C ALA A 216 12.31 -10.33 -1.92
N PHE A 217 13.37 -10.61 -2.69
CA PHE A 217 14.60 -11.15 -2.15
C PHE A 217 15.86 -10.70 -2.88
N ASP A 218 16.99 -10.79 -2.18
CA ASP A 218 18.30 -10.48 -2.72
C ASP A 218 18.40 -9.06 -3.32
N ASN A 219 17.60 -8.12 -2.78
CA ASN A 219 17.67 -6.71 -3.14
C ASN A 219 18.75 -6.02 -2.31
N GLU A 220 19.35 -4.94 -2.82
CA GLU A 220 20.46 -4.23 -2.15
C GLU A 220 20.07 -3.63 -0.80
N PHE A 221 18.81 -3.15 -0.68
CA PHE A 221 18.27 -2.56 0.54
C PHE A 221 17.13 -3.41 1.10
N ASP A 222 15.89 -3.07 0.82
CA ASP A 222 14.71 -3.63 1.47
C ASP A 222 13.89 -4.51 0.51
N GLY A 223 13.17 -5.48 1.05
CA GLY A 223 12.19 -6.24 0.28
C GLY A 223 11.01 -5.35 -0.11
N LEU A 224 10.40 -4.73 0.89
CA LEU A 224 9.30 -3.77 0.78
C LEU A 224 9.66 -2.50 1.55
N ALA A 225 9.61 -1.33 0.92
CA ALA A 225 9.78 -0.05 1.61
C ALA A 225 8.57 0.86 1.34
N CYS A 226 7.99 1.43 2.40
CA CYS A 226 6.79 2.25 2.30
C CYS A 226 6.99 3.62 2.94
N TYR A 227 6.78 4.66 2.14
CA TYR A 227 6.84 6.06 2.52
C TYR A 227 5.54 6.75 2.13
N LEU A 228 5.03 7.66 2.97
CA LEU A 228 3.85 8.49 2.66
C LEU A 228 2.67 7.66 2.09
N THR A 229 2.39 6.53 2.74
CA THR A 229 1.40 5.54 2.29
C THR A 229 0.34 5.35 3.36
N THR A 230 -0.92 5.45 2.98
CA THR A 230 -2.04 5.34 3.93
C THR A 230 -3.16 4.43 3.43
N ASP A 231 -3.97 3.93 4.37
CA ASP A 231 -5.20 3.19 4.10
C ASP A 231 -5.02 1.99 3.15
N SER A 232 -3.87 1.32 3.21
CA SER A 232 -3.43 0.30 2.27
C SER A 232 -3.27 -1.07 2.94
N VAL A 233 -3.32 -2.12 2.14
CA VAL A 233 -3.25 -3.51 2.61
C VAL A 233 -2.08 -4.23 1.94
N PHE A 234 -1.24 -4.87 2.75
CA PHE A 234 -0.11 -5.68 2.32
C PHE A 234 -0.27 -7.07 2.93
N THR A 235 -0.41 -8.10 2.11
CA THR A 235 -0.70 -9.44 2.61
C THR A 235 -0.02 -10.54 1.79
N GLU A 236 0.15 -11.72 2.39
CA GLU A 236 0.80 -12.87 1.74
C GLU A 236 2.22 -12.52 1.25
N LEU A 237 3.04 -11.95 2.15
CA LEU A 237 4.38 -11.49 1.81
C LEU A 237 5.44 -12.54 2.15
N PHE A 238 6.39 -12.76 1.25
CA PHE A 238 7.61 -13.52 1.53
C PHE A 238 8.83 -12.64 1.20
N LEU A 239 9.43 -12.05 2.23
CA LEU A 239 10.51 -11.06 2.06
C LEU A 239 11.78 -11.60 2.72
N HIS A 240 12.80 -11.90 1.92
CA HIS A 240 13.95 -12.64 2.46
C HIS A 240 15.29 -12.25 1.82
N ASP A 241 16.36 -12.55 2.54
CA ASP A 241 17.75 -12.32 2.09
C ASP A 241 18.06 -10.88 1.65
N ASN A 242 17.32 -9.89 2.15
CA ASN A 242 17.60 -8.48 1.88
C ASN A 242 18.54 -7.92 2.96
N PRO A 243 19.70 -7.29 2.59
CA PRO A 243 20.64 -6.71 3.56
C PRO A 243 20.06 -5.58 4.42
N GLY A 244 19.08 -4.84 3.91
CA GLY A 244 18.30 -3.85 4.64
C GLY A 244 17.22 -4.51 5.50
N ALA A 245 15.99 -4.13 5.35
CA ALA A 245 14.88 -4.73 6.06
C ALA A 245 14.03 -5.63 5.13
N GLY A 246 13.34 -6.61 5.71
CA GLY A 246 12.24 -7.25 5.00
C GLY A 246 11.19 -6.20 4.69
N ILE A 247 10.74 -5.45 5.71
CA ILE A 247 9.81 -4.34 5.59
C ILE A 247 10.42 -3.09 6.23
N SER A 248 10.46 -1.98 5.48
CA SER A 248 10.88 -0.66 5.94
C SER A 248 9.71 0.33 5.83
N LEU A 249 9.30 0.91 6.95
CA LEU A 249 8.16 1.81 7.05
C LEU A 249 8.63 3.16 7.57
N ASP A 250 8.34 4.22 6.83
CA ASP A 250 8.84 5.54 7.19
C ASP A 250 7.89 6.65 6.69
N LEU A 251 8.08 7.86 7.19
CA LEU A 251 7.49 9.09 6.65
C LEU A 251 5.95 9.03 6.50
N ALA A 252 5.25 8.84 7.60
CA ALA A 252 3.79 8.77 7.63
C ALA A 252 3.21 7.55 6.87
N PHE A 253 3.75 6.36 7.18
CA PHE A 253 3.07 5.10 6.89
C PHE A 253 2.00 4.89 7.97
N ASN A 254 0.73 5.24 7.66
CA ASN A 254 -0.33 5.31 8.67
C ASN A 254 -1.61 4.59 8.24
N HIS A 255 -2.36 4.03 9.21
CA HIS A 255 -3.65 3.38 9.00
C HIS A 255 -3.60 2.20 8.01
N ASN A 256 -2.49 1.50 7.93
CA ASN A 256 -2.31 0.39 7.00
C ASN A 256 -2.46 -0.95 7.73
N VAL A 257 -2.69 -2.00 6.95
CA VAL A 257 -2.70 -3.39 7.42
C VAL A 257 -1.59 -4.15 6.73
N ILE A 258 -0.74 -4.83 7.51
CA ILE A 258 0.23 -5.81 7.03
C ILE A 258 -0.11 -7.15 7.66
N SER A 259 -0.35 -8.17 6.85
CA SER A 259 -0.76 -9.47 7.36
C SER A 259 -0.15 -10.65 6.61
N HIS A 260 -0.09 -11.82 7.28
CA HIS A 260 0.38 -13.07 6.67
C HIS A 260 1.74 -12.91 5.98
N ALA A 261 2.74 -12.44 6.75
CA ALA A 261 4.08 -12.19 6.21
C ALA A 261 5.14 -13.11 6.83
N VAL A 262 6.02 -13.60 6.01
CA VAL A 262 7.24 -14.29 6.40
C VAL A 262 8.44 -13.44 6.03
N LEU A 263 9.23 -13.05 7.05
CA LEU A 263 10.42 -12.20 6.90
C LEU A 263 11.64 -13.01 7.34
N ALA A 264 12.48 -13.43 6.40
CA ALA A 264 13.57 -14.37 6.68
C ALA A 264 14.95 -13.84 6.25
N ALA A 265 15.95 -14.01 7.10
CA ALA A 265 17.36 -13.72 6.77
C ALA A 265 17.63 -12.28 6.26
N ASN A 266 16.78 -11.33 6.63
CA ASN A 266 16.97 -9.90 6.32
C ASN A 266 17.94 -9.24 7.30
N GLY A 267 18.39 -8.03 7.00
CA GLY A 267 19.16 -7.20 7.94
C GLY A 267 18.32 -6.86 9.19
N LEU A 268 17.09 -6.43 8.98
CA LEU A 268 16.03 -6.27 9.97
C LEU A 268 14.78 -7.00 9.48
N GLY A 269 13.93 -7.49 10.37
CA GLY A 269 12.62 -8.00 9.97
C GLY A 269 11.74 -6.83 9.54
N ILE A 270 11.31 -6.00 10.49
CA ILE A 270 10.54 -4.77 10.27
C ILE A 270 11.32 -3.59 10.84
N PHE A 271 11.53 -2.56 10.03
CA PHE A 271 12.04 -1.26 10.45
C PHE A 271 10.93 -0.23 10.38
N MET A 272 10.76 0.59 11.44
CA MET A 272 9.69 1.58 11.53
C MET A 272 10.20 2.92 12.03
N ARG A 273 9.82 3.99 11.31
CA ARG A 273 9.93 5.39 11.73
C ARG A 273 8.70 6.15 11.27
N PHE A 274 8.27 7.18 11.99
CA PHE A 274 7.16 8.04 11.58
C PHE A 274 5.91 7.25 11.11
N SER A 275 5.54 6.21 11.86
CA SER A 275 4.47 5.28 11.47
C SER A 275 3.48 5.11 12.60
N ARG A 276 2.19 5.31 12.35
CA ARG A 276 1.15 5.22 13.39
C ARG A 276 -0.10 4.46 12.93
N GLU A 277 -0.80 3.92 13.93
CA GLU A 277 -2.14 3.37 13.77
C GLU A 277 -2.19 2.25 12.70
N ASN A 278 -1.10 1.48 12.59
CA ASN A 278 -1.01 0.35 11.68
C ASN A 278 -1.33 -0.95 12.41
N GLN A 279 -1.85 -1.91 11.67
CA GLN A 279 -2.11 -3.26 12.14
C GLN A 279 -1.16 -4.24 11.47
N PHE A 280 -0.49 -5.04 12.31
CA PHE A 280 0.40 -6.13 11.90
C PHE A 280 -0.17 -7.44 12.43
N GLN A 281 -0.50 -8.37 11.54
CA GLN A 281 -1.18 -9.61 11.90
C GLN A 281 -0.52 -10.82 11.27
N ASP A 282 -0.31 -11.87 12.08
CA ASP A 282 0.27 -13.15 11.62
C ASP A 282 1.63 -12.95 10.90
N ILE A 283 2.58 -12.33 11.59
CA ILE A 283 3.90 -12.04 11.07
C ILE A 283 4.92 -13.01 11.66
N ALA A 284 5.64 -13.72 10.80
CA ALA A 284 6.74 -14.60 11.19
C ALA A 284 8.09 -14.00 10.76
N ILE A 285 8.93 -13.65 11.74
CA ILE A 285 10.28 -13.13 11.53
C ILE A 285 11.30 -14.18 11.98
N ARG A 286 12.30 -14.45 11.14
CA ARG A 286 13.35 -15.41 11.49
C ARG A 286 14.71 -15.02 10.90
N ASN A 287 15.77 -15.33 11.65
CA ASN A 287 17.16 -15.15 11.22
C ASN A 287 17.49 -13.72 10.77
N SER A 288 16.85 -12.69 11.33
CA SER A 288 17.24 -11.31 11.06
C SER A 288 18.64 -11.06 11.61
N ARG A 289 19.52 -10.44 10.82
CA ARG A 289 20.92 -10.19 11.25
C ARG A 289 21.02 -9.26 12.45
N ARG A 290 20.03 -8.38 12.65
CA ARG A 290 19.95 -7.43 13.76
C ARG A 290 18.70 -7.68 14.59
N TYR A 291 17.63 -6.96 14.39
CA TYR A 291 16.41 -7.02 15.20
C TYR A 291 15.26 -7.65 14.40
N GLY A 292 14.32 -8.27 15.11
CA GLY A 292 13.06 -8.69 14.49
C GLY A 292 12.24 -7.46 14.09
N VAL A 293 11.73 -6.71 15.04
CA VAL A 293 11.10 -5.39 14.85
C VAL A 293 11.99 -4.31 15.46
N PHE A 294 12.18 -3.21 14.75
CA PHE A 294 12.93 -2.06 15.24
C PHE A 294 12.16 -0.76 15.02
N MET A 295 11.65 -0.18 16.09
CA MET A 295 11.06 1.15 16.08
C MET A 295 12.09 2.19 16.46
N ALA A 296 12.29 3.17 15.60
CA ALA A 296 13.25 4.24 15.75
C ALA A 296 12.56 5.61 15.69
N HIS A 297 13.24 6.59 16.26
CA HIS A 297 12.97 8.01 16.09
C HIS A 297 14.09 8.62 15.25
N VAL A 298 13.75 9.61 14.43
CA VAL A 298 14.73 10.46 13.76
C VAL A 298 14.39 11.90 14.12
N ASP A 299 15.38 12.66 14.51
CA ASP A 299 15.18 14.09 14.73
C ASP A 299 14.83 14.79 13.40
N GLN A 300 14.12 15.91 13.50
CA GLN A 300 13.66 16.67 12.36
C GLN A 300 14.80 17.19 11.46
N GLN A 301 16.03 17.25 11.97
CA GLN A 301 17.19 17.71 11.20
C GLN A 301 17.70 16.66 10.22
N THR A 302 17.46 15.38 10.50
CA THR A 302 17.87 14.28 9.62
C THR A 302 16.83 14.01 8.52
N ALA A 303 15.63 14.53 8.65
CA ALA A 303 14.55 14.45 7.65
C ALA A 303 14.67 15.51 6.54
N ARG A 304 15.88 15.95 6.21
CA ARG A 304 16.12 16.99 5.20
C ARG A 304 15.54 16.61 3.84
N GLY A 305 14.74 17.50 3.28
CA GLY A 305 14.17 17.39 1.93
C GLY A 305 12.78 16.77 1.86
N LEU A 306 12.25 16.30 2.98
CA LEU A 306 10.85 15.90 3.07
C LEU A 306 10.12 17.05 3.76
N GLU A 307 9.14 17.61 3.09
CA GLU A 307 8.23 18.60 3.69
C GLU A 307 7.85 18.07 5.05
N ALA A 308 8.11 18.87 6.08
CA ALA A 308 8.09 18.47 7.47
C ALA A 308 6.99 17.46 7.77
N ALA A 309 7.35 16.19 7.89
CA ALA A 309 6.40 15.20 8.38
C ALA A 309 6.00 15.67 9.78
N PRO A 310 4.77 16.08 10.04
CA PRO A 310 4.33 16.60 11.33
C PRO A 310 4.44 15.56 12.44
N GLN A 311 4.88 14.36 12.09
CA GLN A 311 4.92 13.18 12.92
C GLN A 311 6.32 12.59 12.91
N THR A 312 6.89 12.37 14.09
CA THR A 312 8.25 11.83 14.26
C THR A 312 8.28 10.48 14.95
N GLU A 313 7.15 9.98 15.46
CA GLU A 313 7.07 8.83 16.35
C GLU A 313 6.41 7.60 15.69
N CYS A 314 6.71 6.42 16.25
CA CYS A 314 5.94 5.21 16.00
C CYS A 314 4.94 5.02 17.14
N VAL A 315 3.66 5.31 16.93
CA VAL A 315 2.66 5.27 18.00
C VAL A 315 1.39 4.52 17.57
N GLN A 316 0.74 3.89 18.57
CA GLN A 316 -0.56 3.24 18.38
C GLN A 316 -0.53 2.15 17.29
N ASN A 317 0.60 1.47 17.10
CA ASN A 317 0.68 0.33 16.20
C ASN A 317 0.29 -0.93 16.96
N PHE A 318 -0.40 -1.81 16.28
CA PHE A 318 -0.99 -3.01 16.85
C PHE A 318 -0.42 -4.26 16.19
N PHE A 319 0.20 -5.13 16.99
CA PHE A 319 0.77 -6.40 16.52
C PHE A 319 0.01 -7.57 17.13
N THR A 320 -0.49 -8.47 16.31
CA THR A 320 -1.12 -9.72 16.73
C THR A 320 -0.43 -10.92 16.12
N ASN A 321 -0.22 -11.98 16.91
CA ASN A 321 0.42 -13.22 16.49
C ASN A 321 1.80 -12.97 15.82
N LEU A 322 2.64 -12.16 16.47
CA LEU A 322 3.99 -11.89 16.02
C LEU A 322 4.94 -12.95 16.54
N THR A 323 5.61 -13.66 15.64
CA THR A 323 6.72 -14.54 16.03
C THR A 323 8.04 -13.98 15.55
N ALA A 324 9.07 -14.02 16.41
CA ALA A 324 10.43 -13.62 16.03
C ALA A 324 11.46 -14.56 16.66
N SER A 325 12.28 -15.18 15.81
CA SER A 325 13.25 -16.17 16.25
C SER A 325 14.62 -16.01 15.60
N ASN A 326 15.67 -16.40 16.33
CA ASN A 326 17.05 -16.41 15.89
C ASN A 326 17.52 -15.05 15.32
N CYS A 327 17.06 -13.94 15.90
CA CYS A 327 17.54 -12.62 15.52
C CYS A 327 18.88 -12.30 16.22
N GLY A 328 19.80 -11.67 15.54
CA GLY A 328 21.11 -11.26 16.07
C GLY A 328 21.02 -10.14 17.13
N GLY A 329 19.87 -9.54 17.32
CA GLY A 329 19.53 -8.58 18.37
C GLY A 329 18.34 -9.06 19.19
N ALA A 330 17.50 -8.13 19.69
CA ALA A 330 16.22 -8.46 20.31
C ALA A 330 15.15 -8.75 19.25
N ALA A 331 14.14 -9.54 19.65
CA ALA A 331 12.98 -9.77 18.80
C ALA A 331 12.23 -8.46 18.50
N PHE A 332 12.03 -7.63 19.51
CA PHE A 332 11.34 -6.35 19.39
C PHE A 332 12.15 -5.26 20.11
N ARG A 333 12.56 -4.23 19.38
CA ARG A 333 13.33 -3.11 19.91
C ARG A 333 12.61 -1.78 19.69
N VAL A 334 12.52 -0.97 20.74
CA VAL A 334 12.13 0.43 20.69
C VAL A 334 13.27 1.28 21.24
N ASN A 335 13.86 2.15 20.45
CA ASN A 335 15.04 2.92 20.86
C ASN A 335 14.73 4.36 21.31
N ASN A 336 13.47 4.77 21.31
CA ASN A 336 13.08 6.12 21.71
C ASN A 336 11.83 6.13 22.57
N THR A 337 11.80 7.00 23.56
CA THR A 337 10.72 7.13 24.57
C THR A 337 9.45 7.78 24.01
N THR A 338 9.49 8.34 22.82
CA THR A 338 8.31 8.92 22.14
C THR A 338 7.51 7.89 21.33
N CYS A 339 8.04 6.68 21.13
CA CYS A 339 7.35 5.59 20.47
C CYS A 339 6.44 4.84 21.46
N VAL A 340 5.27 5.38 21.76
CA VAL A 340 4.38 4.95 22.82
C VAL A 340 3.07 4.31 22.31
N ASN A 341 2.35 3.66 23.23
CA ASN A 341 1.04 3.07 22.98
C ASN A 341 1.04 2.00 21.86
N ASN A 342 2.17 1.34 21.65
CA ASN A 342 2.23 0.20 20.75
C ASN A 342 1.79 -1.05 21.52
N ILE A 343 0.94 -1.87 20.93
CA ILE A 343 0.34 -3.04 21.55
C ILE A 343 0.80 -4.30 20.82
N VAL A 344 1.23 -5.31 21.59
CA VAL A 344 1.65 -6.62 21.05
C VAL A 344 0.89 -7.72 21.77
N ILE A 345 0.10 -8.48 21.03
CA ILE A 345 -0.75 -9.57 21.56
C ILE A 345 -0.34 -10.90 20.94
N GLY A 346 -0.23 -11.95 21.77
CA GLY A 346 0.06 -13.31 21.32
C GLY A 346 1.45 -13.46 20.69
N ALA A 347 2.44 -12.67 21.13
CA ALA A 347 3.78 -12.73 20.58
C ALA A 347 4.57 -13.95 21.12
N GLN A 348 5.40 -14.53 20.25
CA GLN A 348 6.34 -15.58 20.60
C GLN A 348 7.77 -15.22 20.17
N PHE A 349 8.67 -15.08 21.13
CA PHE A 349 10.03 -14.68 20.90
C PHE A 349 10.99 -15.76 21.40
N THR A 350 11.73 -16.39 20.49
CA THR A 350 12.61 -17.52 20.80
C THR A 350 14.01 -17.31 20.23
N ASP A 351 15.02 -17.70 21.01
CA ASP A 351 16.42 -17.80 20.58
C ASP A 351 17.01 -16.52 19.97
N ASN A 352 16.52 -15.34 20.41
CA ASN A 352 17.06 -14.05 19.98
C ASN A 352 18.25 -13.67 20.88
N VAL A 353 19.35 -13.21 20.29
CA VAL A 353 20.63 -12.97 21.02
C VAL A 353 20.48 -11.98 22.17
N LYS A 354 19.61 -10.97 22.05
CA LYS A 354 19.33 -9.98 23.09
C LYS A 354 17.95 -10.14 23.72
N GLY A 355 17.37 -11.35 23.65
CA GLY A 355 16.07 -11.68 24.22
C GLY A 355 14.88 -11.17 23.42
N GLY A 356 13.70 -11.19 24.05
CA GLY A 356 12.44 -10.80 23.41
C GLY A 356 12.33 -9.29 23.22
N LEU A 357 12.43 -8.52 24.29
CA LEU A 357 12.21 -7.07 24.29
C LEU A 357 13.48 -6.29 24.60
N SER A 358 13.67 -5.18 23.92
CA SER A 358 14.70 -4.18 24.22
C SER A 358 14.07 -2.78 24.07
N LEU A 359 13.56 -2.25 25.18
CA LEU A 359 12.80 -1.01 25.22
C LEU A 359 13.63 0.10 25.86
N ALA A 360 13.51 1.33 25.36
CA ALA A 360 14.12 2.52 25.97
C ALA A 360 13.51 2.82 27.35
N GLN A 361 12.22 2.48 27.54
CA GLN A 361 11.50 2.49 28.82
C GLN A 361 10.53 1.30 28.88
N PRO A 362 10.21 0.75 30.06
CA PRO A 362 9.43 -0.49 30.19
C PRO A 362 7.98 -0.41 29.65
N ASP A 363 7.38 0.75 29.64
CA ASP A 363 5.97 1.01 29.34
C ASP A 363 5.69 1.42 27.88
N LEU A 364 6.71 1.38 27.02
CA LEU A 364 6.56 1.77 25.60
C LEU A 364 5.74 0.78 24.77
N VAL A 365 5.64 -0.46 25.24
CA VAL A 365 4.89 -1.53 24.57
C VAL A 365 4.02 -2.26 25.59
N ILE A 366 2.76 -2.41 25.29
CA ILE A 366 1.82 -3.20 26.10
C ILE A 366 1.83 -4.63 25.55
N LEU A 367 2.25 -5.60 26.40
CA LEU A 367 2.17 -7.03 26.06
C LEU A 367 0.90 -7.63 26.64
N GLN A 368 0.18 -8.43 25.88
CA GLN A 368 -1.01 -9.17 26.29
C GLN A 368 -0.97 -10.62 25.78
#